data_7b7cf2274163ed6bd7f3f1db57ec06af
#
_entry.id   7b7cf2274163ed6bd7f3f1db57ec06af
#
_cell.length_a   1.000
_cell.length_b   1.000
_cell.length_c   1.000
_cell.angle_alpha   90.00
_cell.angle_beta   90.00
_cell.angle_gamma   90.00
#
_symmetry.space_group_name_H-M   'P 1'
#
loop_
_entity.id
_entity.type
_entity.pdbx_description
1 polymer ?
#
loop_
_entity_poly.entity_id
_entity_poly.type
_entity_poly.pdbx_seq_one_letter_code
_entity_poly.pdbx_strand_id
1 'polypeptide(L)'
;MAVVGLSGGGPYALACAAGLPDRVVDAGVLGGVAPTKGPDAIRGGAMNLGSRVAPLLKFGGGPLRVGASLLIQAARPVASPALDLYGLLSPQADRHVLARPEFKAMFLDDLLNGSRKQLAAPFNDVMLFARDWGFRLDEVKVPVRWWHGDHDHIIPFAHGEHVVSRLPDAELFHLPEESHLAGLGRGEEILSTLMKIWDQQA
;
A
#
# COMPACT_ATOMS: atom_id res chain seq x y z
N MET A 1 5.48 -5.24 -19.19
CA MET A 1 4.99 -4.01 -18.51
C MET A 1 5.65 -3.91 -17.14
N ALA A 2 5.93 -2.70 -16.64
CA ALA A 2 6.23 -2.48 -15.24
C ALA A 2 4.92 -2.35 -14.44
N VAL A 3 4.93 -2.77 -13.17
CA VAL A 3 3.80 -2.62 -12.25
C VAL A 3 4.26 -1.88 -10.99
N VAL A 4 3.43 -0.95 -10.49
CA VAL A 4 3.75 -0.18 -9.28
C VAL A 4 2.60 -0.28 -8.29
N GLY A 5 2.92 -0.51 -7.02
CA GLY A 5 1.95 -0.59 -5.94
C GLY A 5 2.35 0.25 -4.73
N LEU A 6 1.46 1.16 -4.30
CA LEU A 6 1.60 1.93 -3.07
C LEU A 6 0.83 1.23 -1.95
N SER A 7 1.43 1.11 -0.75
CA SER A 7 0.76 0.62 0.45
C SER A 7 0.07 -0.75 0.22
N GLY A 8 -1.26 -0.82 0.32
CA GLY A 8 -2.06 -1.99 -0.04
C GLY A 8 -1.98 -2.40 -1.51
N GLY A 9 -1.43 -1.57 -2.40
CA GLY A 9 -1.12 -1.92 -3.78
C GLY A 9 0.10 -2.84 -3.93
N GLY A 10 1.00 -2.85 -2.94
CA GLY A 10 2.22 -3.69 -2.96
C GLY A 10 1.95 -5.18 -3.15
N PRO A 11 1.05 -5.81 -2.36
CA PRO A 11 0.64 -7.20 -2.57
C PRO A 11 0.14 -7.51 -3.97
N TYR A 12 -0.59 -6.59 -4.61
CA TYR A 12 -1.08 -6.76 -5.97
C TYR A 12 0.04 -6.66 -7.01
N ALA A 13 1.00 -5.74 -6.82
CA ALA A 13 2.19 -5.66 -7.67
C ALA A 13 3.01 -6.94 -7.60
N LEU A 14 3.22 -7.48 -6.40
CA LEU A 14 3.91 -8.76 -6.20
C LEU A 14 3.12 -9.95 -6.78
N ALA A 15 1.79 -9.95 -6.65
CA ALA A 15 0.95 -10.98 -7.26
C ALA A 15 1.02 -10.95 -8.79
N CYS A 16 1.06 -9.75 -9.40
CA CYS A 16 1.28 -9.62 -10.84
C CYS A 16 2.67 -10.15 -11.26
N ALA A 17 3.71 -9.81 -10.49
CA ALA A 17 5.07 -10.27 -10.74
C ALA A 17 5.21 -11.81 -10.60
N ALA A 18 4.53 -12.42 -9.60
CA ALA A 18 4.52 -13.87 -9.40
C ALA A 18 3.68 -14.60 -10.46
N GLY A 19 2.49 -14.08 -10.77
CA GLY A 19 1.51 -14.77 -11.63
C GLY A 19 1.69 -14.51 -13.13
N LEU A 20 2.41 -13.45 -13.52
CA LEU A 20 2.56 -13.01 -14.91
C LEU A 20 4.04 -12.69 -15.25
N PRO A 21 5.00 -13.59 -14.94
CA PRO A 21 6.43 -13.29 -15.11
C PRO A 21 6.83 -13.00 -16.56
N ASP A 22 6.11 -13.59 -17.54
CA ASP A 22 6.37 -13.34 -18.97
C ASP A 22 5.85 -11.97 -19.46
N ARG A 23 5.06 -11.26 -18.66
CA ARG A 23 4.43 -9.99 -19.02
C ARG A 23 4.89 -8.81 -18.16
N VAL A 24 5.30 -9.10 -16.93
CA VAL A 24 5.84 -8.11 -15.99
C VAL A 24 7.35 -8.18 -16.03
N VAL A 25 7.99 -7.09 -16.40
CA VAL A 25 9.46 -6.99 -16.50
C VAL A 25 10.07 -6.55 -15.17
N ASP A 26 9.35 -5.75 -14.39
CA ASP A 26 9.75 -5.31 -13.05
C ASP A 26 8.55 -4.88 -12.21
N ALA A 27 8.75 -4.79 -10.90
CA ALA A 27 7.73 -4.32 -9.96
C ALA A 27 8.32 -3.30 -8.98
N GLY A 28 7.64 -2.16 -8.86
CA GLY A 28 7.91 -1.13 -7.86
C GLY A 28 6.92 -1.22 -6.69
N VAL A 29 7.40 -1.15 -5.46
CA VAL A 29 6.54 -1.13 -4.27
C VAL A 29 6.94 0.03 -3.36
N LEU A 30 5.95 0.79 -2.91
CA LEU A 30 6.11 1.96 -2.07
C LEU A 30 5.38 1.73 -0.75
N GLY A 31 6.12 1.62 0.36
CA GLY A 31 5.56 1.40 1.69
C GLY A 31 4.58 0.23 1.74
N GLY A 32 4.91 -0.89 1.09
CA GLY A 32 3.99 -1.98 0.87
C GLY A 32 3.75 -2.85 2.10
N VAL A 33 2.61 -3.53 2.12
CA VAL A 33 2.24 -4.49 3.15
C VAL A 33 2.98 -5.81 2.92
N ALA A 34 3.51 -6.41 3.99
CA ALA A 34 4.03 -7.78 3.97
C ALA A 34 2.93 -8.83 4.22
N PRO A 35 3.13 -10.10 3.84
CA PRO A 35 2.21 -11.18 4.16
C PRO A 35 1.94 -11.27 5.67
N THR A 36 0.67 -11.41 6.05
CA THR A 36 0.25 -11.57 7.45
C THR A 36 -0.10 -13.04 7.80
N LYS A 37 -0.17 -13.89 6.80
CA LYS A 37 -0.44 -15.33 6.90
C LYS A 37 0.49 -16.11 5.98
N GLY A 38 0.61 -17.41 6.22
CA GLY A 38 1.48 -18.28 5.45
C GLY A 38 2.94 -18.28 5.91
N PRO A 39 3.82 -18.95 5.18
CA PRO A 39 5.23 -19.13 5.56
C PRO A 39 6.05 -17.84 5.52
N ASP A 40 5.65 -16.88 4.69
CA ASP A 40 6.31 -15.58 4.56
C ASP A 40 5.73 -14.51 5.47
N ALA A 41 4.87 -14.89 6.44
CA ALA A 41 4.20 -13.93 7.30
C ALA A 41 5.15 -13.18 8.24
N ILE A 42 4.92 -11.88 8.37
CA ILE A 42 5.54 -11.03 9.40
C ILE A 42 4.51 -10.66 10.47
N ARG A 43 4.99 -10.38 11.68
CA ARG A 43 4.16 -9.85 12.77
C ARG A 43 4.43 -8.37 12.97
N GLY A 44 3.38 -7.55 13.13
CA GLY A 44 3.50 -6.11 13.39
C GLY A 44 2.61 -5.23 12.50
N GLY A 45 2.49 -3.95 12.88
CA GLY A 45 1.75 -2.93 12.13
C GLY A 45 0.22 -3.01 12.21
N ALA A 46 -0.44 -2.00 11.66
CA ALA A 46 -1.91 -1.88 11.64
C ALA A 46 -2.60 -3.04 10.91
N MET A 47 -1.94 -3.63 9.91
CA MET A 47 -2.47 -4.75 9.14
C MET A 47 -2.64 -6.03 9.98
N ASN A 48 -1.81 -6.24 11.01
CA ASN A 48 -2.01 -7.35 11.95
C ASN A 48 -3.28 -7.19 12.79
N LEU A 49 -3.64 -5.96 13.14
CA LEU A 49 -4.93 -5.68 13.79
C LEU A 49 -6.09 -6.00 12.81
N GLY A 50 -5.97 -5.56 11.55
CA GLY A 50 -6.92 -5.89 10.49
C GLY A 50 -7.11 -7.40 10.31
N SER A 51 -6.03 -8.18 10.30
CA SER A 51 -6.08 -9.64 10.17
C SER A 51 -6.77 -10.34 11.36
N ARG A 52 -6.70 -9.75 12.56
CA ARG A 52 -7.40 -10.28 13.76
C ARG A 52 -8.89 -10.03 13.72
N VAL A 53 -9.33 -8.90 13.15
CA VAL A 53 -10.76 -8.56 13.04
C VAL A 53 -11.41 -9.09 11.75
N ALA A 54 -10.63 -9.51 10.77
CA ALA A 54 -11.13 -10.05 9.51
C ALA A 54 -12.18 -11.17 9.66
N PRO A 55 -12.06 -12.14 10.61
CA PRO A 55 -13.10 -13.13 10.84
C PRO A 55 -14.44 -12.52 11.26
N LEU A 56 -14.43 -11.47 12.08
CA LEU A 56 -15.63 -10.75 12.50
C LEU A 56 -16.28 -10.01 11.32
N LEU A 57 -15.48 -9.44 10.43
CA LEU A 57 -15.96 -8.76 9.22
C LEU A 57 -16.66 -9.71 8.25
N LYS A 58 -16.31 -11.00 8.29
CA LYS A 58 -16.93 -12.03 7.45
C LYS A 58 -18.43 -12.21 7.75
N PHE A 59 -18.82 -12.09 9.01
CA PHE A 59 -20.21 -12.28 9.46
C PHE A 59 -21.02 -10.99 9.56
N GLY A 60 -20.36 -9.88 9.96
CA GLY A 60 -21.01 -8.57 10.16
C GLY A 60 -20.66 -7.50 9.12
N GLY A 61 -19.86 -7.85 8.12
CA GLY A 61 -19.26 -6.87 7.20
C GLY A 61 -20.26 -6.09 6.34
N GLY A 62 -21.41 -6.66 6.00
CA GLY A 62 -22.44 -5.98 5.21
C GLY A 62 -22.96 -4.73 5.91
N PRO A 63 -23.62 -4.85 7.05
CA PRO A 63 -24.12 -3.69 7.81
C PRO A 63 -23.02 -2.72 8.23
N LEU A 64 -21.83 -3.23 8.62
CA LEU A 64 -20.70 -2.39 9.00
C LEU A 64 -20.20 -1.54 7.82
N ARG A 65 -20.08 -2.10 6.62
CA ARG A 65 -19.70 -1.37 5.41
C ARG A 65 -20.71 -0.29 5.05
N VAL A 66 -22.00 -0.62 5.13
CA VAL A 66 -23.06 0.36 4.86
C VAL A 66 -22.98 1.51 5.87
N GLY A 67 -22.88 1.21 7.17
CA GLY A 67 -22.78 2.21 8.23
C GLY A 67 -21.55 3.10 8.06
N ALA A 68 -20.37 2.52 7.81
CA ALA A 68 -19.13 3.27 7.57
C ALA A 68 -19.22 4.14 6.30
N SER A 69 -19.81 3.62 5.22
CA SER A 69 -20.01 4.38 4.00
C SER A 69 -20.94 5.57 4.21
N LEU A 70 -22.03 5.39 4.95
CA LEU A 70 -22.96 6.46 5.29
C LEU A 70 -22.30 7.55 6.15
N LEU A 71 -21.46 7.15 7.13
CA LEU A 71 -20.69 8.08 7.95
C LEU A 71 -19.74 8.92 7.10
N ILE A 72 -18.98 8.29 6.19
CA ILE A 72 -18.06 9.02 5.28
C ILE A 72 -18.86 9.96 4.39
N GLN A 73 -19.99 9.54 3.83
CA GLN A 73 -20.84 10.41 3.01
C GLN A 73 -21.40 11.59 3.80
N ALA A 74 -21.81 11.37 5.05
CA ALA A 74 -22.28 12.44 5.93
C ALA A 74 -21.15 13.39 6.35
N ALA A 75 -19.91 12.91 6.46
CA ALA A 75 -18.73 13.70 6.78
C ALA A 75 -18.16 14.49 5.58
N ARG A 76 -18.71 14.36 4.38
CA ARG A 76 -18.23 15.08 3.18
C ARG A 76 -17.95 16.56 3.38
N PRO A 77 -18.85 17.34 4.02
CA PRO A 77 -18.63 18.78 4.20
C PRO A 77 -17.38 19.13 5.03
N VAL A 78 -16.96 18.19 5.90
CA VAL A 78 -15.80 18.36 6.80
C VAL A 78 -14.58 17.52 6.37
N ALA A 79 -14.66 16.82 5.25
CA ALA A 79 -13.59 15.94 4.81
C ALA A 79 -12.26 16.68 4.54
N SER A 80 -12.32 17.87 3.94
CA SER A 80 -11.12 18.69 3.70
C SER A 80 -10.49 19.20 5.00
N PRO A 81 -11.23 19.83 5.94
CA PRO A 81 -10.68 20.17 7.26
C PRO A 81 -10.17 18.97 8.05
N ALA A 82 -10.84 17.81 7.95
CA ALA A 82 -10.40 16.60 8.63
C ALA A 82 -9.06 16.08 8.06
N LEU A 83 -8.87 16.16 6.74
CA LEU A 83 -7.60 15.80 6.10
C LEU A 83 -6.50 16.79 6.47
N ASP A 84 -6.79 18.09 6.61
CA ASP A 84 -5.84 19.08 7.09
C ASP A 84 -5.40 18.78 8.53
N LEU A 85 -6.35 18.44 9.40
CA LEU A 85 -6.05 18.04 10.77
C LEU A 85 -5.21 16.75 10.82
N TYR A 86 -5.56 15.76 10.00
CA TYR A 86 -4.74 14.55 9.86
C TYR A 86 -3.32 14.90 9.42
N GLY A 87 -3.15 15.75 8.40
CA GLY A 87 -1.84 16.22 7.95
C GLY A 87 -1.05 16.91 9.07
N LEU A 88 -1.70 17.75 9.89
CA LEU A 88 -1.03 18.40 11.03
C LEU A 88 -0.55 17.43 12.10
N LEU A 89 -1.24 16.30 12.28
CA LEU A 89 -0.91 15.25 13.26
C LEU A 89 0.06 14.21 12.71
N SER A 90 0.25 14.19 11.39
CA SER A 90 1.15 13.23 10.70
C SER A 90 2.61 13.66 10.82
N PRO A 91 3.58 12.73 10.62
CA PRO A 91 4.98 13.06 10.49
C PRO A 91 5.24 14.17 9.47
N GLN A 92 6.35 14.90 9.64
CA GLN A 92 6.65 16.08 8.84
C GLN A 92 6.66 15.79 7.33
N ALA A 93 7.17 14.62 6.93
CA ALA A 93 7.21 14.19 5.54
C ALA A 93 5.81 14.05 4.93
N ASP A 94 4.91 13.31 5.58
CA ASP A 94 3.52 13.16 5.11
C ASP A 94 2.77 14.50 5.11
N ARG A 95 3.06 15.37 6.08
CA ARG A 95 2.50 16.74 6.14
C ARG A 95 2.85 17.54 4.90
N HIS A 96 4.10 17.47 4.42
CA HIS A 96 4.54 18.17 3.22
C HIS A 96 3.81 17.66 1.97
N VAL A 97 3.59 16.35 1.86
CA VAL A 97 2.82 15.76 0.75
C VAL A 97 1.36 16.23 0.80
N LEU A 98 0.72 16.14 1.96
CA LEU A 98 -0.69 16.52 2.13
C LEU A 98 -0.94 18.03 2.04
N ALA A 99 0.09 18.86 2.26
CA ALA A 99 0.00 20.32 2.05
C ALA A 99 -0.07 20.72 0.57
N ARG A 100 0.32 19.81 -0.35
CA ARG A 100 0.25 20.08 -1.79
C ARG A 100 -1.18 19.93 -2.30
N PRO A 101 -1.76 20.96 -2.95
CA PRO A 101 -3.18 20.97 -3.33
C PRO A 101 -3.58 19.79 -4.23
N GLU A 102 -2.70 19.37 -5.15
CA GLU A 102 -2.93 18.25 -6.05
C GLU A 102 -3.05 16.91 -5.32
N PHE A 103 -2.18 16.63 -4.34
CA PHE A 103 -2.28 15.41 -3.55
C PHE A 103 -3.49 15.44 -2.61
N LYS A 104 -3.75 16.59 -1.98
CA LYS A 104 -4.95 16.76 -1.16
C LYS A 104 -6.23 16.51 -1.96
N ALA A 105 -6.32 17.06 -3.17
CA ALA A 105 -7.48 16.84 -4.04
C ALA A 105 -7.63 15.37 -4.42
N MET A 106 -6.53 14.69 -4.77
CA MET A 106 -6.50 13.27 -5.08
C MET A 106 -7.00 12.43 -3.89
N PHE A 107 -6.47 12.64 -2.68
CA PHE A 107 -6.91 11.90 -1.48
C PHE A 107 -8.38 12.12 -1.14
N LEU A 108 -8.88 13.35 -1.28
CA LEU A 108 -10.28 13.65 -1.06
C LEU A 108 -11.17 12.95 -2.09
N ASP A 109 -10.76 12.95 -3.36
CA ASP A 109 -11.51 12.29 -4.42
C ASP A 109 -11.55 10.77 -4.20
N ASP A 110 -10.42 10.15 -3.89
CA ASP A 110 -10.32 8.71 -3.60
C ASP A 110 -11.16 8.32 -2.38
N LEU A 111 -11.08 9.07 -1.27
CA LEU A 111 -11.85 8.80 -0.06
C LEU A 111 -13.36 8.89 -0.35
N LEU A 112 -13.78 9.95 -1.03
CA LEU A 112 -15.19 10.20 -1.28
C LEU A 112 -15.78 9.31 -2.37
N ASN A 113 -15.01 8.99 -3.41
CA ASN A 113 -15.43 8.10 -4.49
C ASN A 113 -15.31 6.63 -4.10
N GLY A 114 -14.24 6.24 -3.41
CA GLY A 114 -14.05 4.89 -2.88
C GLY A 114 -15.17 4.46 -1.92
N SER A 115 -15.74 5.41 -1.16
CA SER A 115 -16.85 5.14 -0.24
C SER A 115 -18.21 4.95 -0.92
N ARG A 116 -18.39 5.35 -2.19
CA ARG A 116 -19.69 5.29 -2.90
C ARG A 116 -20.25 3.87 -3.06
N LYS A 117 -19.39 2.87 -3.19
CA LYS A 117 -19.74 1.44 -3.27
C LYS A 117 -19.66 0.74 -1.92
N GLN A 118 -20.07 1.41 -0.86
CA GLN A 118 -20.14 0.86 0.51
C GLN A 118 -18.81 0.31 1.01
N LEU A 119 -17.69 0.94 0.64
CA LEU A 119 -16.34 0.51 1.02
C LEU A 119 -16.05 -0.97 0.67
N ALA A 120 -16.68 -1.50 -0.36
CA ALA A 120 -16.53 -2.90 -0.73
C ALA A 120 -15.07 -3.26 -1.06
N ALA A 121 -14.37 -2.39 -1.82
CA ALA A 121 -12.97 -2.62 -2.18
C ALA A 121 -12.05 -2.66 -0.94
N PRO A 122 -11.97 -1.62 -0.08
CA PRO A 122 -11.13 -1.68 1.13
C PRO A 122 -11.43 -2.87 2.04
N PHE A 123 -12.70 -3.26 2.18
CA PHE A 123 -13.05 -4.45 2.96
C PHE A 123 -12.55 -5.73 2.32
N ASN A 124 -12.67 -5.87 1.00
CA ASN A 124 -12.15 -7.03 0.28
C ASN A 124 -10.62 -7.09 0.39
N ASP A 125 -9.92 -5.95 0.29
CA ASP A 125 -8.47 -5.88 0.44
C ASP A 125 -8.03 -6.36 1.83
N VAL A 126 -8.67 -5.89 2.91
CA VAL A 126 -8.40 -6.38 4.27
C VAL A 126 -8.59 -7.89 4.36
N MET A 127 -9.64 -8.43 3.73
CA MET A 127 -9.91 -9.87 3.71
C MET A 127 -8.88 -10.66 2.91
N LEU A 128 -8.37 -10.10 1.81
CA LEU A 128 -7.32 -10.70 0.99
C LEU A 128 -5.98 -10.68 1.73
N PHE A 129 -5.60 -9.54 2.32
CA PHE A 129 -4.33 -9.42 3.07
C PHE A 129 -4.31 -10.26 4.34
N ALA A 130 -5.48 -10.59 4.91
CA ALA A 130 -5.61 -11.47 6.06
C ALA A 130 -5.54 -12.97 5.73
N ARG A 131 -5.30 -13.34 4.48
CA ARG A 131 -5.13 -14.73 4.02
C ARG A 131 -3.69 -15.01 3.61
N ASP A 132 -3.40 -16.27 3.36
CA ASP A 132 -2.27 -16.66 2.51
C ASP A 132 -2.48 -16.07 1.11
N TRP A 133 -1.43 -15.47 0.53
CA TRP A 133 -1.54 -14.79 -0.76
C TRP A 133 -1.59 -15.75 -1.95
N GLY A 134 -1.34 -17.06 -1.70
CA GLY A 134 -1.38 -18.10 -2.73
C GLY A 134 -0.12 -18.18 -3.59
N PHE A 135 0.93 -17.43 -3.23
CA PHE A 135 2.28 -17.53 -3.80
C PHE A 135 3.31 -17.24 -2.71
N ARG A 136 4.55 -17.66 -2.95
CA ARG A 136 5.70 -17.41 -2.07
C ARG A 136 6.52 -16.23 -2.59
N LEU A 137 7.14 -15.50 -1.67
CA LEU A 137 8.04 -14.40 -2.04
C LEU A 137 9.24 -14.87 -2.84
N ASP A 138 9.77 -16.08 -2.56
CA ASP A 138 10.87 -16.69 -3.30
C ASP A 138 10.48 -17.20 -4.71
N GLU A 139 9.19 -17.24 -5.03
CA GLU A 139 8.67 -17.55 -6.37
C GLU A 139 8.63 -16.33 -7.30
N VAL A 140 8.72 -15.12 -6.76
CA VAL A 140 8.75 -13.87 -7.54
C VAL A 140 10.12 -13.73 -8.20
N LYS A 141 10.21 -14.04 -9.49
CA LYS A 141 11.48 -14.01 -10.25
C LYS A 141 11.72 -12.68 -10.96
N VAL A 142 10.72 -11.84 -11.02
CA VAL A 142 10.76 -10.49 -11.59
C VAL A 142 11.54 -9.58 -10.64
N PRO A 143 12.43 -8.68 -11.12
CA PRO A 143 13.09 -7.69 -10.29
C PRO A 143 12.08 -6.84 -9.51
N VAL A 144 12.31 -6.64 -8.21
CA VAL A 144 11.47 -5.83 -7.34
C VAL A 144 12.28 -4.67 -6.76
N ARG A 145 11.76 -3.48 -6.87
CA ARG A 145 12.33 -2.26 -6.27
C ARG A 145 11.37 -1.73 -5.22
N TRP A 146 11.87 -1.61 -3.99
CA TRP A 146 11.04 -1.31 -2.82
C TRP A 146 11.49 -0.03 -2.14
N TRP A 147 10.65 1.00 -2.14
CA TRP A 147 10.87 2.26 -1.43
C TRP A 147 10.10 2.27 -0.13
N HIS A 148 10.76 2.61 0.98
CA HIS A 148 10.11 2.61 2.29
C HIS A 148 10.72 3.66 3.22
N GLY A 149 9.87 4.48 3.84
CA GLY A 149 10.26 5.43 4.87
C GLY A 149 10.45 4.75 6.23
N ASP A 150 11.50 5.13 6.96
CA ASP A 150 11.78 4.56 8.28
C ASP A 150 10.87 5.11 9.38
N HIS A 151 10.23 6.26 9.14
CA HIS A 151 9.19 6.84 10.00
C HIS A 151 7.76 6.46 9.56
N ASP A 152 7.60 5.42 8.75
CA ASP A 152 6.28 4.93 8.37
C ASP A 152 5.55 4.34 9.58
N HIS A 153 4.53 5.08 10.05
CA HIS A 153 3.71 4.72 11.21
C HIS A 153 2.49 3.87 10.84
N ILE A 154 2.20 3.70 9.54
CA ILE A 154 1.08 2.90 9.02
C ILE A 154 1.56 1.49 8.72
N ILE A 155 2.60 1.37 7.88
CA ILE A 155 3.27 0.11 7.57
C ILE A 155 4.71 0.20 8.07
N PRO A 156 5.07 -0.47 9.17
CA PRO A 156 6.43 -0.39 9.71
C PRO A 156 7.49 -0.75 8.68
N PHE A 157 8.62 -0.03 8.68
CA PHE A 157 9.77 -0.24 7.79
C PHE A 157 10.22 -1.71 7.74
N ALA A 158 10.14 -2.41 8.88
CA ALA A 158 10.45 -3.84 8.98
C ALA A 158 9.65 -4.72 8.01
N HIS A 159 8.50 -4.27 7.50
CA HIS A 159 7.75 -4.99 6.46
C HIS A 159 8.53 -5.00 5.15
N GLY A 160 9.13 -3.87 4.76
CA GLY A 160 9.99 -3.76 3.58
C GLY A 160 11.22 -4.64 3.70
N GLU A 161 11.95 -4.54 4.81
CA GLU A 161 13.12 -5.38 5.09
C GLU A 161 12.78 -6.88 5.02
N HIS A 162 11.66 -7.26 5.63
CA HIS A 162 11.20 -8.64 5.65
C HIS A 162 10.88 -9.18 4.25
N VAL A 163 10.15 -8.42 3.43
CA VAL A 163 9.79 -8.85 2.07
C VAL A 163 11.02 -8.89 1.18
N VAL A 164 11.81 -7.82 1.15
CA VAL A 164 13.00 -7.73 0.31
C VAL A 164 14.02 -8.84 0.64
N SER A 165 14.18 -9.21 1.91
CA SER A 165 15.09 -10.30 2.31
C SER A 165 14.69 -11.69 1.81
N ARG A 166 13.47 -11.86 1.29
CA ARG A 166 12.92 -13.14 0.79
C ARG A 166 12.75 -13.18 -0.72
N LEU A 167 12.78 -12.05 -1.38
CA LEU A 167 12.69 -11.95 -2.82
C LEU A 167 14.04 -12.29 -3.45
N PRO A 168 14.08 -13.09 -4.56
CA PRO A 168 15.32 -13.47 -5.21
C PRO A 168 16.11 -12.33 -5.83
N ASP A 169 15.41 -11.33 -6.41
CA ASP A 169 15.98 -10.12 -7.00
C ASP A 169 15.19 -8.91 -6.49
N ALA A 170 15.68 -8.32 -5.41
CA ALA A 170 15.04 -7.14 -4.85
C ALA A 170 16.06 -6.16 -4.26
N GLU A 171 15.71 -4.88 -4.33
CA GLU A 171 16.47 -3.78 -3.74
C GLU A 171 15.57 -2.93 -2.87
N LEU A 172 16.01 -2.63 -1.64
CA LEU A 172 15.31 -1.75 -0.69
C LEU A 172 15.93 -0.35 -0.74
N PHE A 173 15.15 0.60 -1.21
CA PHE A 173 15.47 2.03 -1.15
C PHE A 173 14.95 2.58 0.18
N HIS A 174 15.83 2.66 1.16
CA HIS A 174 15.56 3.26 2.45
C HIS A 174 15.41 4.78 2.28
N LEU A 175 14.32 5.34 2.78
CA LEU A 175 14.01 6.76 2.75
C LEU A 175 14.10 7.32 4.18
N PRO A 176 15.28 7.90 4.58
CA PRO A 176 15.49 8.38 5.94
C PRO A 176 14.55 9.52 6.30
N GLU A 177 14.00 9.49 7.53
CA GLU A 177 13.07 10.49 8.09
C GLU A 177 11.74 10.64 7.28
N GLU A 178 11.53 9.81 6.28
CA GLU A 178 10.32 9.80 5.47
C GLU A 178 9.25 8.87 6.07
N SER A 179 7.99 9.15 5.75
CA SER A 179 6.84 8.41 6.25
C SER A 179 6.10 7.70 5.12
N HIS A 180 4.84 7.30 5.35
CA HIS A 180 4.05 6.44 4.46
C HIS A 180 3.83 7.02 3.05
N LEU A 181 3.66 8.34 2.95
CA LEU A 181 3.35 9.02 1.68
C LEU A 181 4.59 9.47 0.90
N ALA A 182 5.79 9.22 1.40
CA ALA A 182 7.06 9.64 0.79
C ALA A 182 7.19 9.28 -0.68
N GLY A 183 6.77 8.06 -1.04
CA GLY A 183 6.83 7.58 -2.42
C GLY A 183 6.07 8.44 -3.43
N LEU A 184 4.99 9.12 -3.01
CA LEU A 184 4.22 10.02 -3.89
C LEU A 184 5.04 11.25 -4.32
N GLY A 185 5.96 11.71 -3.47
CA GLY A 185 6.86 12.82 -3.78
C GLY A 185 8.03 12.44 -4.70
N ARG A 186 8.25 11.14 -4.96
CA ARG A 186 9.41 10.60 -5.69
C ARG A 186 9.05 9.91 -7.01
N GLY A 187 7.91 10.23 -7.60
CA GLY A 187 7.40 9.56 -8.80
C GLY A 187 8.39 9.53 -9.96
N GLU A 188 9.14 10.63 -10.19
CA GLU A 188 10.14 10.70 -11.26
C GLU A 188 11.33 9.74 -11.00
N GLU A 189 11.85 9.70 -9.76
CA GLU A 189 12.91 8.78 -9.35
C GLU A 189 12.49 7.31 -9.54
N ILE A 190 11.28 6.98 -9.08
CA ILE A 190 10.71 5.64 -9.17
C ILE A 190 10.56 5.20 -10.63
N LEU A 191 9.91 6.04 -11.44
CA LEU A 191 9.72 5.75 -12.86
C LEU A 191 11.05 5.62 -13.60
N SER A 192 12.01 6.50 -13.33
CA SER A 192 13.35 6.44 -13.94
C SER A 192 14.08 5.16 -13.56
N THR A 193 13.93 4.69 -12.32
CA THR A 193 14.55 3.45 -11.85
C THR A 193 13.95 2.23 -12.57
N LEU A 194 12.62 2.16 -12.67
CA LEU A 194 11.94 1.07 -13.35
C LEU A 194 12.22 1.07 -14.86
N MET A 195 12.26 2.24 -15.48
CA MET A 195 12.60 2.34 -16.92
C MET A 195 14.00 1.84 -17.23
N LYS A 196 15.00 2.08 -16.37
CA LYS A 196 16.36 1.54 -16.56
C LYS A 196 16.38 0.02 -16.58
N ILE A 197 15.57 -0.63 -15.72
CA ILE A 197 15.45 -2.11 -15.71
C ILE A 197 14.79 -2.58 -17.00
N TRP A 198 13.73 -1.90 -17.42
CA TRP A 198 13.06 -2.20 -18.68
C TRP A 198 14.00 -2.17 -19.87
N ASP A 199 14.81 -1.09 -20.01
CA ASP A 199 15.75 -0.92 -21.13
C ASP A 199 16.85 -1.97 -21.12
N GLN A 200 17.22 -2.54 -19.97
CA GLN A 200 18.20 -3.61 -19.84
C GLN A 200 17.67 -5.00 -20.25
N GLN A 201 16.34 -5.16 -20.29
CA GLN A 201 15.68 -6.43 -20.62
C GLN A 201 15.09 -6.44 -22.05
N ALA A 202 15.07 -5.29 -22.71
CA ALA A 202 14.59 -5.12 -24.09
C ALA A 202 15.69 -5.42 -25.12
#